data_e96c5b989071b411615d83e9d0e8a66a
#
_entry.id   e96c5b989071b411615d83e9d0e8a66a
#
_cell.length_a   1.000
_cell.length_b   1.000
_cell.length_c   1.000
_cell.angle_alpha   90.00
_cell.angle_beta   90.00
_cell.angle_gamma   90.00
#
_symmetry.space_group_name_H-M   'P 1'
#
loop_
_entity.id
_entity.type
_entity.pdbx_description
1 polymer ?
#
loop_
_entity_poly.entity_id
_entity_poly.type
_entity_poly.pdbx_seq_one_letter_code
_entity_poly.pdbx_strand_id
1 'polypeptide(L)'
;MIINHLFTNLKGDSELVKRKIPMSNDNRPTSEKFDIQKLFFRETPQGHSQDYHHPPQKQIIFVTSGILEIETSKNLRFIFQPGDIIFTEDLQGKGHITRSLRDTRGFAHIFMPENFNISNWEIVN
;
A
#
# COMPACT_ATOMS: atom_id res chain seq x y z
N MET A 1 3.52 -9.88 -11.16
CA MET A 1 3.82 -9.11 -9.94
C MET A 1 2.56 -8.43 -9.46
N ILE A 2 2.28 -8.51 -8.19
CA ILE A 2 1.03 -8.05 -7.58
C ILE A 2 1.29 -6.82 -6.72
N ILE A 3 0.38 -5.86 -6.78
CA ILE A 3 0.35 -4.71 -5.88
C ILE A 3 -0.97 -4.71 -5.11
N ASN A 4 -0.89 -4.47 -3.81
CA ASN A 4 -2.07 -4.35 -2.95
C ASN A 4 -2.55 -2.90 -3.01
N HIS A 5 -3.77 -2.69 -3.42
CA HIS A 5 -4.34 -1.36 -3.65
C HIS A 5 -5.35 -1.03 -2.56
N LEU A 6 -5.02 -0.06 -1.73
CA LEU A 6 -5.89 0.44 -0.65
C LEU A 6 -6.45 1.80 -1.05
N PHE A 7 -7.77 1.89 -1.17
CA PHE A 7 -8.45 3.09 -1.65
C PHE A 7 -9.75 3.35 -0.88
N THR A 8 -10.28 4.56 -0.99
CA THR A 8 -11.57 4.91 -0.39
C THR A 8 -12.70 4.53 -1.34
N ASN A 9 -13.64 3.71 -0.90
CA ASN A 9 -14.80 3.33 -1.70
C ASN A 9 -15.92 4.38 -1.60
N LEU A 10 -17.02 4.14 -2.31
CA LEU A 10 -18.14 5.09 -2.37
C LEU A 10 -18.84 5.30 -1.02
N LYS A 11 -18.69 4.36 -0.08
CA LYS A 11 -19.28 4.44 1.26
C LYS A 11 -18.34 5.12 2.27
N GLY A 12 -17.15 5.54 1.85
CA GLY A 12 -16.17 6.16 2.73
C GLY A 12 -15.32 5.18 3.52
N ASP A 13 -15.40 3.89 3.23
CA ASP A 13 -14.55 2.87 3.84
C ASP A 13 -13.29 2.67 3.02
N SER A 14 -12.19 2.33 3.69
CA SER A 14 -11.00 1.88 2.99
C SER A 14 -11.19 0.44 2.53
N GLU A 15 -10.88 0.17 1.28
CA GLU A 15 -11.04 -1.12 0.66
C GLU A 15 -9.73 -1.57 0.03
N LEU A 16 -9.40 -2.85 0.18
CA LEU A 16 -8.17 -3.42 -0.37
C LEU A 16 -8.51 -4.41 -1.46
N VAL A 17 -7.87 -4.23 -2.62
CA VAL A 17 -7.90 -5.22 -3.70
C VAL A 17 -6.47 -5.50 -4.15
N LYS A 18 -6.27 -6.68 -4.73
CA LYS A 18 -4.99 -7.02 -5.36
C LYS A 18 -5.08 -6.76 -6.85
N ARG A 19 -4.07 -6.11 -7.40
CA ARG A 19 -4.01 -5.82 -8.82
C ARG A 19 -2.74 -6.36 -9.43
N LYS A 20 -2.84 -6.74 -10.68
CA LYS A 20 -1.69 -7.19 -11.46
C LYS A 20 -1.01 -5.98 -12.08
N ILE A 21 0.28 -5.82 -11.85
CA ILE A 21 1.07 -4.76 -12.48
C ILE A 21 1.23 -5.13 -13.96
N PRO A 22 0.79 -4.27 -14.89
CA PRO A 22 0.96 -4.54 -16.32
C PRO A 22 2.43 -4.63 -16.70
N MET A 23 2.78 -5.68 -17.44
CA MET A 23 4.15 -5.94 -17.85
C MET A 23 4.21 -6.08 -19.37
N SER A 24 5.38 -5.80 -19.94
CA SER A 24 5.63 -6.07 -21.35
C SER A 24 5.61 -7.57 -21.63
N ASN A 25 5.35 -7.92 -22.90
CA ASN A 25 5.30 -9.31 -23.33
C ASN A 25 6.59 -9.66 -24.09
N ASP A 26 7.66 -9.85 -23.32
CA ASP A 26 8.97 -10.22 -23.86
C ASP A 26 9.69 -11.16 -22.88
N ASN A 27 10.97 -11.45 -23.13
CA ASN A 27 11.74 -12.37 -22.31
C ASN A 27 12.22 -11.75 -20.98
N ARG A 28 11.97 -10.45 -20.78
CA ARG A 28 12.26 -9.73 -19.54
C ARG A 28 11.10 -8.80 -19.22
N PRO A 29 9.94 -9.36 -18.85
CA PRO A 29 8.74 -8.55 -18.64
C PRO A 29 9.01 -7.36 -17.71
N THR A 30 8.65 -6.17 -18.18
CA THR A 30 8.95 -4.92 -17.50
C THR A 30 7.71 -4.04 -17.53
N SER A 31 7.39 -3.39 -16.41
CA SER A 31 6.31 -2.40 -16.38
C SER A 31 6.72 -1.13 -17.13
N GLU A 32 5.75 -0.25 -17.39
CA GLU A 32 6.10 1.12 -17.76
C GLU A 32 6.93 1.78 -16.65
N LYS A 33 7.65 2.84 -16.98
CA LYS A 33 8.42 3.60 -16.00
C LYS A 33 7.56 4.72 -15.45
N PHE A 34 7.53 4.86 -14.12
CA PHE A 34 6.71 5.84 -13.46
C PHE A 34 7.56 6.95 -12.84
N ASP A 35 7.10 8.18 -12.95
CA ASP A 35 7.70 9.29 -12.22
C ASP A 35 7.32 9.18 -10.75
N ILE A 36 8.24 9.56 -9.87
CA ILE A 36 8.01 9.61 -8.43
C ILE A 36 8.30 11.01 -7.92
N GLN A 37 7.70 11.37 -6.77
CA GLN A 37 7.98 12.65 -6.14
C GLN A 37 9.10 12.55 -5.11
N LYS A 38 9.00 11.59 -4.17
CA LYS A 38 9.97 11.41 -3.10
C LYS A 38 10.11 9.95 -2.73
N LEU A 39 11.28 9.59 -2.26
CA LEU A 39 11.59 8.29 -1.68
C LEU A 39 12.20 8.51 -0.30
N PHE A 40 11.71 7.79 0.70
CA PHE A 40 12.35 7.76 2.02
C PHE A 40 12.17 6.39 2.66
N PHE A 41 12.98 6.13 3.68
CA PHE A 41 12.94 4.87 4.42
C PHE A 41 12.52 5.13 5.85
N ARG A 42 11.77 4.19 6.42
CA ARG A 42 11.27 4.32 7.80
C ARG A 42 11.41 3.00 8.53
N GLU A 43 11.84 3.08 9.77
CA GLU A 43 11.75 1.97 10.71
C GLU A 43 10.73 2.32 11.77
N THR A 44 9.80 1.40 12.05
CA THR A 44 8.76 1.61 13.05
C THR A 44 8.97 0.59 14.17
N PRO A 45 9.10 1.03 15.43
CA PRO A 45 9.38 0.11 16.55
C PRO A 45 8.27 -0.92 16.74
N GLN A 46 8.64 -2.03 17.35
CA GLN A 46 7.70 -3.06 17.79
C GLN A 46 6.63 -2.46 18.68
N GLY A 47 5.39 -2.90 18.49
CA GLY A 47 4.25 -2.46 19.30
C GLY A 47 3.70 -1.09 18.92
N HIS A 48 4.31 -0.40 17.96
CA HIS A 48 3.75 0.85 17.47
C HIS A 48 2.42 0.61 16.76
N SER A 49 1.42 1.41 17.09
CA SER A 49 0.13 1.38 16.40
C SER A 49 -0.31 2.80 16.11
N GLN A 50 -1.01 2.96 15.00
CA GLN A 50 -1.58 4.22 14.57
C GLN A 50 -3.06 3.99 14.32
N ASP A 51 -3.91 4.66 15.10
CA ASP A 51 -5.36 4.58 14.99
C ASP A 51 -5.82 5.10 13.62
N TYR A 52 -7.13 5.11 13.36
CA TYR A 52 -7.67 5.52 12.07
C TYR A 52 -7.00 6.79 11.55
N HIS A 53 -6.41 6.68 10.37
CA HIS A 53 -5.69 7.77 9.75
C HIS A 53 -5.70 7.60 8.23
N HIS A 54 -5.32 8.65 7.54
CA HIS A 54 -5.13 8.64 6.09
C HIS A 54 -3.64 8.68 5.77
N PRO A 55 -3.21 8.14 4.62
CA PRO A 55 -1.87 8.44 4.14
C PRO A 55 -1.77 9.94 3.83
N PRO A 56 -0.58 10.55 3.92
CA PRO A 56 -0.42 11.98 3.64
C PRO A 56 -0.70 12.32 2.18
N GLN A 57 -0.47 11.39 1.29
CA GLN A 57 -0.74 11.49 -0.14
C GLN A 57 -0.67 10.10 -0.75
N LYS A 58 -0.89 9.97 -2.06
CA LYS A 58 -0.69 8.71 -2.76
C LYS A 58 0.72 8.22 -2.55
N GLN A 59 0.88 6.99 -2.07
CA GLN A 59 2.20 6.43 -1.82
C GLN A 59 2.25 4.93 -2.07
N ILE A 60 3.39 4.47 -2.56
CA ILE A 60 3.70 3.05 -2.64
C ILE A 60 4.61 2.71 -1.46
N ILE A 61 4.30 1.62 -0.78
CA ILE A 61 5.07 1.15 0.35
C ILE A 61 5.61 -0.24 0.01
N PHE A 62 6.93 -0.41 0.18
CA PHE A 62 7.56 -1.73 0.12
C PHE A 62 7.88 -2.15 1.56
N VAL A 63 7.38 -3.31 1.97
CA VAL A 63 7.74 -3.88 3.27
C VAL A 63 9.11 -4.53 3.12
N THR A 64 10.08 -4.06 3.89
CA THR A 64 11.45 -4.57 3.83
C THR A 64 11.77 -5.49 5.00
N SER A 65 11.14 -5.29 6.15
CA SER A 65 11.30 -6.16 7.32
C SER A 65 10.07 -6.08 8.21
N GLY A 66 9.88 -7.09 9.08
CA GLY A 66 8.78 -7.13 10.03
C GLY A 66 7.43 -7.45 9.38
N ILE A 67 6.39 -7.28 10.16
CA ILE A 67 5.01 -7.56 9.74
C ILE A 67 4.14 -6.33 9.98
N LEU A 68 3.44 -5.90 8.94
CA LEU A 68 2.49 -4.80 8.99
C LEU A 68 1.07 -5.36 8.98
N GLU A 69 0.24 -4.95 9.93
CA GLU A 69 -1.20 -5.21 9.89
C GLU A 69 -1.93 -3.91 9.54
N ILE A 70 -2.85 -3.99 8.59
CA ILE A 70 -3.77 -2.91 8.27
C ILE A 70 -5.18 -3.39 8.57
N GLU A 71 -5.93 -2.59 9.34
CA GLU A 71 -7.33 -2.86 9.62
C GLU A 71 -8.19 -1.74 9.05
N THR A 72 -9.26 -2.11 8.35
CA THR A 72 -10.21 -1.14 7.78
C THR A 72 -11.42 -0.97 8.70
N SER A 73 -12.23 0.06 8.42
CA SER A 73 -13.46 0.34 9.17
C SER A 73 -14.52 -0.77 9.10
N LYS A 74 -14.36 -1.71 8.17
CA LYS A 74 -15.21 -2.91 8.09
C LYS A 74 -14.71 -4.06 8.96
N ASN A 75 -13.73 -3.80 9.84
CA ASN A 75 -13.08 -4.81 10.68
C ASN A 75 -12.36 -5.90 9.89
N LEU A 76 -11.95 -5.60 8.66
CA LEU A 76 -11.14 -6.50 7.85
C LEU A 76 -9.67 -6.23 8.15
N ARG A 77 -8.92 -7.29 8.40
CA ARG A 77 -7.50 -7.22 8.73
C ARG A 77 -6.68 -7.85 7.62
N PHE A 78 -5.64 -7.15 7.21
CA PHE A 78 -4.72 -7.58 6.18
C PHE A 78 -3.32 -7.56 6.74
N ILE A 79 -2.57 -8.63 6.49
CA ILE A 79 -1.20 -8.78 6.98
C ILE A 79 -0.24 -8.76 5.81
N PHE A 80 0.78 -7.93 5.92
CA PHE A 80 1.81 -7.77 4.89
C PHE A 80 3.18 -8.10 5.48
N GLN A 81 4.01 -8.72 4.66
CA GLN A 81 5.34 -9.19 5.04
C GLN A 81 6.38 -8.72 4.02
N PRO A 82 7.68 -8.90 4.31
CA PRO A 82 8.72 -8.47 3.37
C PRO A 82 8.49 -8.99 1.96
N GLY A 83 8.63 -8.12 0.99
CA GLY A 83 8.34 -8.40 -0.41
C GLY A 83 6.97 -7.94 -0.86
N ASP A 84 6.05 -7.61 0.05
CA ASP A 84 4.75 -7.08 -0.32
C ASP A 84 4.84 -5.62 -0.73
N ILE A 85 4.05 -5.26 -1.74
CA ILE A 85 3.96 -3.91 -2.28
C ILE A 85 2.53 -3.42 -2.04
N ILE A 86 2.39 -2.24 -1.46
CA ILE A 86 1.09 -1.65 -1.12
C ILE A 86 1.03 -0.25 -1.72
N PHE A 87 -0.02 0.03 -2.49
CA PHE A 87 -0.32 1.39 -2.92
C PHE A 87 -1.48 1.92 -2.09
N THR A 88 -1.23 2.95 -1.29
CA THR A 88 -2.26 3.55 -0.44
C THR A 88 -2.72 4.87 -1.04
N GLU A 89 -4.02 4.98 -1.28
CA GLU A 89 -4.67 6.21 -1.71
C GLU A 89 -6.04 6.40 -1.05
N ASP A 90 -6.25 5.82 0.11
CA ASP A 90 -7.45 6.04 0.91
C ASP A 90 -7.36 7.39 1.64
N LEU A 91 -7.38 8.46 0.84
CA LEU A 91 -7.14 9.83 1.28
C LEU A 91 -8.36 10.49 1.92
N GLN A 92 -9.51 9.85 1.84
CA GLN A 92 -10.77 10.36 2.34
C GLN A 92 -11.48 9.30 3.18
N GLY A 93 -12.64 9.67 3.74
CA GLY A 93 -13.42 8.72 4.50
C GLY A 93 -12.81 8.37 5.84
N LYS A 94 -12.99 7.13 6.27
CA LYS A 94 -12.63 6.68 7.62
C LYS A 94 -11.15 6.36 7.80
N GLY A 95 -10.43 6.09 6.70
CA GLY A 95 -9.03 5.70 6.78
C GLY A 95 -8.85 4.26 7.29
N HIS A 96 -7.66 3.97 7.80
CA HIS A 96 -7.31 2.64 8.27
C HIS A 96 -6.42 2.71 9.53
N ILE A 97 -6.30 1.58 10.21
CA ILE A 97 -5.43 1.40 11.37
C ILE A 97 -4.21 0.61 10.93
N THR A 98 -3.02 0.99 11.42
CA THR A 98 -1.80 0.21 11.20
C THR A 98 -1.24 -0.27 12.53
N ARG A 99 -0.72 -1.51 12.53
CA ARG A 99 -0.09 -2.11 13.71
C ARG A 99 1.20 -2.83 13.32
N SER A 100 2.17 -2.75 14.22
CA SER A 100 3.39 -3.56 14.17
C SER A 100 3.21 -4.72 15.14
N LEU A 101 3.05 -5.94 14.60
CA LEU A 101 2.64 -7.08 15.43
C LEU A 101 3.77 -7.69 16.25
N ARG A 102 4.99 -7.75 15.72
CA ARG A 102 6.08 -8.53 16.36
C ARG A 102 7.36 -7.76 16.50
N ASP A 103 7.97 -7.40 15.40
CA ASP A 103 9.31 -6.83 15.37
C ASP A 103 9.26 -5.39 14.88
N THR A 104 10.40 -4.70 14.97
CA THR A 104 10.59 -3.46 14.24
C THR A 104 10.35 -3.73 12.76
N ARG A 105 9.47 -2.96 12.16
CA ARG A 105 9.17 -3.08 10.74
C ARG A 105 9.87 -2.00 9.95
N GLY A 106 10.38 -2.36 8.79
CA GLY A 106 11.03 -1.45 7.87
C GLY A 106 10.25 -1.27 6.59
N PHE A 107 10.32 -0.06 6.04
CA PHE A 107 9.61 0.29 4.82
C PHE A 107 10.46 1.17 3.92
N ALA A 108 10.24 1.04 2.61
CA ALA A 108 10.54 2.10 1.67
C ALA A 108 9.22 2.77 1.29
N HIS A 109 9.13 4.07 1.46
CA HIS A 109 7.97 4.88 1.09
C HIS A 109 8.27 5.68 -0.17
N ILE A 110 7.39 5.60 -1.15
CA ILE A 110 7.51 6.35 -2.41
C ILE A 110 6.27 7.20 -2.57
N PHE A 111 6.42 8.52 -2.47
CA PHE A 111 5.34 9.44 -2.76
C PHE A 111 5.15 9.55 -4.26
N MET A 112 3.92 9.30 -4.71
CA MET A 112 3.57 9.28 -6.12
C MET A 112 2.91 10.59 -6.54
N PRO A 113 3.06 10.99 -7.80
CA PRO A 113 2.33 12.14 -8.34
C PRO A 113 0.82 11.95 -8.21
N GLU A 114 0.08 13.06 -8.11
CA GLU A 114 -1.37 13.04 -7.97
C GLU A 114 -2.07 12.33 -9.14
N ASN A 115 -1.49 12.38 -10.34
CA ASN A 115 -2.05 11.73 -11.52
C ASN A 115 -1.70 10.24 -11.63
N PHE A 116 -0.93 9.68 -10.71
CA PHE A 116 -0.67 8.25 -10.69
C PHE A 116 -1.99 7.51 -10.41
N ASN A 117 -2.35 6.57 -11.30
CA ASN A 117 -3.65 5.90 -11.23
C ASN A 117 -3.51 4.45 -11.69
N ILE A 118 -3.94 3.52 -10.85
CA ILE A 118 -3.90 2.09 -11.14
C ILE A 118 -5.30 1.47 -11.17
N SER A 119 -6.36 2.28 -11.16
CA SER A 119 -7.72 1.79 -11.04
C SER A 119 -8.17 0.90 -12.20
N ASN A 120 -7.49 0.99 -13.34
CA ASN A 120 -7.77 0.13 -14.51
C ASN A 120 -6.86 -1.11 -14.60
N TRP A 121 -5.96 -1.31 -13.65
CA TRP A 121 -5.16 -2.53 -13.63
C TRP A 121 -6.02 -3.71 -13.19
N GLU A 122 -5.76 -4.88 -13.80
CA GLU A 122 -6.55 -6.09 -13.54
C GLU A 122 -6.58 -6.46 -12.07
N ILE A 123 -7.79 -6.67 -11.53
CA ILE A 123 -7.97 -7.18 -10.17
C ILE A 123 -7.77 -8.70 -10.22
N VAL A 124 -7.00 -9.21 -9.28
CA VAL A 124 -6.77 -10.65 -9.11
C VAL A 124 -7.34 -11.10 -7.77
N ASN A 125 -7.89 -12.29 -7.77
CA ASN A 125 -8.51 -12.86 -6.57
C ASN A 125 -7.58 -13.84 -5.86
#